data_e80737c02281d0bc8218f69a8c59febe
#
_entry.id   e80737c02281d0bc8218f69a8c59febe
#
_cell.length_a   1.000
_cell.length_b   1.000
_cell.length_c   1.000
_cell.angle_alpha   90.00
_cell.angle_beta   90.00
_cell.angle_gamma   90.00
#
_symmetry.space_group_name_H-M   'P 1'
#
loop_
_entity.id
_entity.type
_entity.pdbx_description
1 polymer ?
#
loop_
_entity_poly.entity_id
_entity_poly.type
_entity_poly.pdbx_seq_one_letter_code
_entity_poly.pdbx_strand_id
1 'polypeptide(L)'
;MQDFDIRPIPEEEIYRAQCYIDQIAKPLGAMGKLETLAARLAALQDTLQPSLSPREHFVFAADHGIETEGVSKSPREVTHQVVYSMLRGGAGICFLCRQHDFALHIVDVGVDHEFPLEGTALIHRKIRRGTRSFLHESAMTEEEVDRAISIGVVSVDEAIDRGCKLLSFGEMGIANTSTSALWMYYLTDLPLEECVGRGSGLDDEGVQHKLAILRQAVDNYRGPVDAEAILRYFGGYEMVVTVGAMLRAAERRVAFLVDGFIMTACLLMARALYPAVTDYAFYGHAGDEAGHARLLRYLGADPILRLGMRLGEGTGAICAFPILDSAARMLCEMASFTTSGVTDYVSSPK
;
A
#
# COMPACT_ATOMS: atom_id res chain seq x y z
N MET A 1 13.37 -7.80 14.64
CA MET A 1 12.68 -6.63 14.01
C MET A 1 12.41 -5.57 15.08
N GLN A 2 12.38 -4.23 14.76
CA GLN A 2 12.05 -3.20 15.77
C GLN A 2 10.57 -3.28 16.17
N ASP A 3 10.26 -2.80 17.39
CA ASP A 3 8.88 -2.71 17.88
C ASP A 3 8.21 -1.39 17.47
N PHE A 4 6.88 -1.40 17.32
CA PHE A 4 6.05 -0.25 17.00
C PHE A 4 4.91 -0.08 18.02
N ASP A 5 4.65 1.15 18.47
CA ASP A 5 3.48 1.50 19.32
C ASP A 5 2.32 2.01 18.44
N ILE A 6 1.64 1.11 17.75
CA ILE A 6 0.50 1.45 16.90
C ILE A 6 -0.79 1.30 17.69
N ARG A 7 -1.47 2.42 17.94
CA ARG A 7 -2.72 2.46 18.69
C ARG A 7 -3.90 2.42 17.74
N PRO A 8 -4.94 1.61 18.02
CA PRO A 8 -6.17 1.66 17.24
C PRO A 8 -6.82 3.05 17.34
N ILE A 9 -7.56 3.45 16.29
CA ILE A 9 -8.39 4.65 16.34
C ILE A 9 -9.66 4.31 17.11
N PRO A 10 -9.96 5.00 18.25
CA PRO A 10 -11.15 4.70 19.03
C PRO A 10 -12.44 4.90 18.21
N GLU A 11 -13.35 3.95 18.28
CA GLU A 11 -14.68 4.07 17.61
C GLU A 11 -15.44 5.32 18.05
N GLU A 12 -15.25 5.76 19.29
CA GLU A 12 -15.86 6.99 19.81
C GLU A 12 -15.40 8.25 19.05
N GLU A 13 -14.12 8.30 18.63
CA GLU A 13 -13.60 9.42 17.83
C GLU A 13 -14.25 9.45 16.43
N ILE A 14 -14.42 8.28 15.81
CA ILE A 14 -15.11 8.15 14.51
C ILE A 14 -16.59 8.55 14.67
N TYR A 15 -17.25 8.09 15.73
CA TYR A 15 -18.64 8.45 16.02
C TYR A 15 -18.80 9.95 16.27
N ARG A 16 -17.89 10.57 17.03
CA ARG A 16 -17.91 12.03 17.27
C ARG A 16 -17.79 12.82 15.96
N ALA A 17 -16.89 12.39 15.06
CA ALA A 17 -16.77 12.99 13.75
C ALA A 17 -18.04 12.80 12.90
N GLN A 18 -18.66 11.62 12.94
CA GLN A 18 -19.93 11.37 12.26
C GLN A 18 -21.06 12.26 12.77
N CYS A 19 -21.17 12.45 14.09
CA CYS A 19 -22.16 13.37 14.67
C CYS A 19 -22.00 14.81 14.14
N TYR A 20 -20.77 15.25 13.88
CA TYR A 20 -20.53 16.56 13.26
C TYR A 20 -20.92 16.57 11.78
N ILE A 21 -20.60 15.51 11.03
CA ILE A 21 -20.98 15.35 9.62
C ILE A 21 -22.51 15.37 9.46
N ASP A 22 -23.24 14.81 10.41
CA ASP A 22 -24.70 14.77 10.39
C ASP A 22 -25.35 16.15 10.62
N GLN A 23 -24.60 17.12 11.17
CA GLN A 23 -25.02 18.52 11.34
C GLN A 23 -24.77 19.39 10.09
N ILE A 24 -24.03 18.89 9.10
CA ILE A 24 -23.85 19.56 7.81
C ILE A 24 -25.20 19.64 7.09
N ALA A 25 -25.49 20.79 6.43
CA ALA A 25 -26.77 21.06 5.78
C ALA A 25 -27.01 20.15 4.56
N LYS A 26 -27.37 18.90 4.81
CA LYS A 26 -27.64 17.84 3.83
C LYS A 26 -28.56 16.76 4.43
N PRO A 27 -29.23 15.93 3.63
CA PRO A 27 -29.87 14.73 4.16
C PRO A 27 -28.87 13.79 4.81
N LEU A 28 -29.23 13.05 5.86
CA LEU A 28 -28.36 12.06 6.49
C LEU A 28 -27.90 11.02 5.49
N GLY A 29 -26.58 10.75 5.47
CA GLY A 29 -25.97 9.77 4.59
C GLY A 29 -25.92 10.15 3.11
N ALA A 30 -26.35 11.37 2.73
CA ALA A 30 -26.49 11.75 1.32
C ALA A 30 -25.20 11.82 0.53
N MET A 31 -24.05 11.98 1.20
CA MET A 31 -22.72 11.99 0.58
C MET A 31 -22.07 10.59 0.58
N GLY A 32 -22.76 9.58 1.13
CA GLY A 32 -22.33 8.17 1.05
C GLY A 32 -20.91 7.94 1.57
N LYS A 33 -20.06 7.31 0.76
CA LYS A 33 -18.69 6.96 1.13
C LYS A 33 -17.84 8.17 1.55
N LEU A 34 -18.10 9.37 1.04
CA LEU A 34 -17.35 10.56 1.45
C LEU A 34 -17.50 10.84 2.96
N GLU A 35 -18.68 10.56 3.54
CA GLU A 35 -18.92 10.74 4.98
C GLU A 35 -18.07 9.78 5.81
N THR A 36 -18.02 8.50 5.43
CA THR A 36 -17.22 7.49 6.12
C THR A 36 -15.71 7.79 6.03
N LEU A 37 -15.24 8.22 4.84
CA LEU A 37 -13.86 8.62 4.65
C LEU A 37 -13.50 9.86 5.48
N ALA A 38 -14.39 10.87 5.50
CA ALA A 38 -14.22 12.09 6.27
C ALA A 38 -14.18 11.81 7.78
N ALA A 39 -15.10 10.97 8.30
CA ALA A 39 -15.12 10.59 9.72
C ALA A 39 -13.82 9.88 10.14
N ARG A 40 -13.31 8.95 9.30
CA ARG A 40 -12.04 8.27 9.57
C ARG A 40 -10.85 9.23 9.54
N LEU A 41 -10.78 10.14 8.56
CA LEU A 41 -9.72 11.16 8.49
C LEU A 41 -9.73 12.08 9.71
N ALA A 42 -10.91 12.55 10.12
CA ALA A 42 -11.08 13.41 11.29
C ALA A 42 -10.61 12.71 12.58
N ALA A 43 -11.03 11.46 12.79
CA ALA A 43 -10.62 10.65 13.94
C ALA A 43 -9.12 10.35 13.92
N LEU A 44 -8.54 10.02 12.75
CA LEU A 44 -7.13 9.75 12.59
C LEU A 44 -6.26 10.95 12.95
N GLN A 45 -6.66 12.16 12.50
CA GLN A 45 -5.91 13.40 12.73
C GLN A 45 -6.36 14.15 13.99
N ASP A 46 -7.33 13.61 14.75
CA ASP A 46 -7.95 14.25 15.93
C ASP A 46 -8.37 15.71 15.65
N THR A 47 -9.05 15.94 14.52
CA THR A 47 -9.51 17.27 14.11
C THR A 47 -10.72 17.19 13.19
N LEU A 48 -11.60 18.17 13.27
CA LEU A 48 -12.70 18.37 12.31
C LEU A 48 -12.27 19.15 11.05
N GLN A 49 -10.98 19.49 10.95
CA GLN A 49 -10.37 20.14 9.77
C GLN A 49 -9.16 19.33 9.26
N PRO A 50 -9.39 18.09 8.80
CA PRO A 50 -8.30 17.24 8.33
C PRO A 50 -7.64 17.82 7.09
N SER A 51 -6.32 17.65 7.01
CA SER A 51 -5.51 18.09 5.88
C SER A 51 -4.78 16.91 5.24
N LEU A 52 -4.74 16.89 3.91
CA LEU A 52 -4.02 15.90 3.11
C LEU A 52 -2.82 16.53 2.37
N SER A 53 -2.34 17.69 2.81
CA SER A 53 -1.22 18.40 2.19
C SER A 53 -0.25 18.90 3.27
N PRO A 54 1.06 18.81 3.03
CA PRO A 54 1.75 18.17 1.90
C PRO A 54 1.53 16.65 1.83
N ARG A 55 1.75 16.06 0.63
CA ARG A 55 1.57 14.64 0.38
C ARG A 55 2.75 14.07 -0.42
N GLU A 56 3.14 12.84 -0.09
CA GLU A 56 4.31 12.21 -0.70
C GLU A 56 3.99 10.78 -1.17
N HIS A 57 4.60 10.40 -2.26
CA HIS A 57 4.50 9.06 -2.82
C HIS A 57 5.89 8.44 -2.95
N PHE A 58 6.05 7.24 -2.42
CA PHE A 58 7.29 6.47 -2.51
C PHE A 58 7.09 5.25 -3.41
N VAL A 59 7.96 5.09 -4.40
CA VAL A 59 8.11 3.85 -5.15
C VAL A 59 9.40 3.18 -4.69
N PHE A 60 9.27 2.04 -4.00
CA PHE A 60 10.40 1.21 -3.65
C PHE A 60 10.65 0.20 -4.77
N ALA A 61 11.91 0.01 -5.16
CA ALA A 61 12.28 -0.86 -6.27
C ALA A 61 13.30 -1.92 -5.84
N ALA A 62 13.03 -3.19 -6.18
CA ALA A 62 13.94 -4.30 -5.98
C ALA A 62 13.66 -5.46 -6.94
N ASP A 63 14.65 -6.32 -7.13
CA ASP A 63 14.50 -7.57 -7.87
C ASP A 63 14.32 -8.78 -6.95
N HIS A 64 13.60 -9.77 -7.45
CA HIS A 64 13.27 -11.01 -6.75
C HIS A 64 14.04 -12.19 -7.34
N GLY A 65 14.71 -12.97 -6.47
CA GLY A 65 15.43 -14.17 -6.90
C GLY A 65 14.54 -15.24 -7.53
N ILE A 66 13.27 -15.32 -7.11
CA ILE A 66 12.30 -16.28 -7.65
C ILE A 66 12.00 -16.06 -9.15
N GLU A 67 12.34 -14.91 -9.71
CA GLU A 67 12.18 -14.62 -11.13
C GLU A 67 12.96 -15.63 -12.00
N THR A 68 14.12 -16.11 -11.53
CA THR A 68 14.93 -17.12 -12.24
C THR A 68 14.21 -18.45 -12.49
N GLU A 69 13.11 -18.70 -11.78
CA GLU A 69 12.29 -19.91 -11.94
C GLU A 69 11.19 -19.73 -13.02
N GLY A 70 11.22 -18.66 -13.80
CA GLY A 70 10.28 -18.42 -14.89
C GLY A 70 8.85 -18.10 -14.46
N VAL A 71 8.64 -17.52 -13.29
CA VAL A 71 7.33 -17.18 -12.70
C VAL A 71 6.77 -15.85 -13.19
N SER A 72 7.46 -15.19 -14.11
CA SER A 72 7.06 -13.90 -14.69
C SER A 72 7.23 -13.92 -16.21
N LYS A 73 6.33 -13.23 -16.94
CA LYS A 73 6.47 -13.02 -18.38
C LYS A 73 7.54 -11.97 -18.71
N SER A 74 7.66 -10.96 -17.84
CA SER A 74 8.66 -9.91 -18.00
C SER A 74 10.00 -10.39 -17.44
N PRO A 75 11.11 -10.18 -18.15
CA PRO A 75 12.43 -10.48 -17.62
C PRO A 75 12.88 -9.44 -16.60
N ARG A 76 13.88 -9.76 -15.78
CA ARG A 76 14.41 -8.96 -14.67
C ARG A 76 14.81 -7.54 -15.09
N GLU A 77 15.36 -7.40 -16.28
CA GLU A 77 15.83 -6.09 -16.79
C GLU A 77 14.74 -5.03 -16.85
N VAL A 78 13.46 -5.46 -16.91
CA VAL A 78 12.32 -4.53 -16.92
C VAL A 78 12.29 -3.71 -15.64
N THR A 79 12.71 -4.25 -14.49
CA THR A 79 12.75 -3.51 -13.22
C THR A 79 13.57 -2.22 -13.37
N HIS A 80 14.84 -2.31 -13.76
CA HIS A 80 15.69 -1.12 -13.88
C HIS A 80 15.27 -0.20 -15.04
N GLN A 81 14.72 -0.76 -16.13
CA GLN A 81 14.21 0.03 -17.26
C GLN A 81 13.02 0.90 -16.84
N VAL A 82 12.11 0.37 -16.03
CA VAL A 82 10.96 1.12 -15.48
C VAL A 82 11.45 2.18 -14.47
N VAL A 83 12.44 1.87 -13.62
CA VAL A 83 13.07 2.87 -12.75
C VAL A 83 13.64 4.03 -13.57
N TYR A 84 14.36 3.77 -14.66
CA TYR A 84 14.81 4.83 -15.56
C TYR A 84 13.66 5.60 -16.22
N SER A 85 12.57 4.93 -16.59
CA SER A 85 11.36 5.60 -17.10
C SER A 85 10.75 6.54 -16.06
N MET A 86 10.67 6.11 -14.80
CA MET A 86 10.21 6.96 -13.69
C MET A 86 11.11 8.18 -13.49
N LEU A 87 12.43 8.00 -13.47
CA LEU A 87 13.40 9.09 -13.33
C LEU A 87 13.32 10.14 -14.46
N ARG A 88 12.91 9.71 -15.67
CA ARG A 88 12.66 10.59 -16.81
C ARG A 88 11.25 11.20 -16.83
N GLY A 89 10.41 10.85 -15.85
CA GLY A 89 9.03 11.33 -15.76
C GLY A 89 8.03 10.67 -16.71
N GLY A 90 8.39 9.51 -17.31
CA GLY A 90 7.61 8.84 -18.36
C GLY A 90 6.71 7.69 -17.86
N ALA A 91 6.86 7.22 -16.63
CA ALA A 91 6.03 6.16 -16.08
C ALA A 91 4.63 6.65 -15.66
N GLY A 92 3.70 5.71 -15.47
CA GLY A 92 2.31 6.00 -15.10
C GLY A 92 2.19 6.82 -13.82
N ILE A 93 2.94 6.48 -12.80
CA ILE A 93 2.92 7.19 -11.53
C ILE A 93 3.39 8.66 -11.67
N CYS A 94 4.28 8.95 -12.60
CA CYS A 94 4.87 10.28 -12.73
C CYS A 94 3.86 11.35 -13.14
N PHE A 95 2.96 11.06 -14.10
CA PHE A 95 1.95 12.03 -14.51
C PHE A 95 0.87 12.19 -13.44
N LEU A 96 0.49 11.11 -12.75
CA LEU A 96 -0.49 11.16 -11.67
C LEU A 96 0.02 11.96 -10.47
N CYS A 97 1.27 11.77 -10.07
CA CYS A 97 1.89 12.55 -9.01
C CYS A 97 1.93 14.05 -9.37
N ARG A 98 2.33 14.39 -10.62
CA ARG A 98 2.28 15.78 -11.08
C ARG A 98 0.88 16.36 -11.10
N GLN A 99 -0.11 15.59 -11.57
CA GLN A 99 -1.52 16.01 -11.63
C GLN A 99 -2.11 16.35 -10.26
N HIS A 100 -1.69 15.63 -9.24
CA HIS A 100 -2.27 15.70 -7.91
C HIS A 100 -1.31 16.23 -6.84
N ASP A 101 -0.20 16.86 -7.24
CA ASP A 101 0.81 17.49 -6.37
C ASP A 101 1.38 16.54 -5.30
N PHE A 102 1.63 15.29 -5.65
CA PHE A 102 2.42 14.39 -4.82
C PHE A 102 3.91 14.58 -5.09
N ALA A 103 4.71 14.77 -4.05
CA ALA A 103 6.16 14.64 -4.18
C ALA A 103 6.51 13.16 -4.41
N LEU A 104 7.09 12.85 -5.57
CA LEU A 104 7.45 11.48 -5.96
C LEU A 104 8.89 11.17 -5.57
N HIS A 105 9.07 10.09 -4.81
CA HIS A 105 10.36 9.55 -4.41
C HIS A 105 10.55 8.16 -4.98
N ILE A 106 11.63 7.95 -5.73
CA ILE A 106 12.00 6.65 -6.29
C ILE A 106 13.19 6.14 -5.50
N VAL A 107 13.06 4.98 -4.87
CA VAL A 107 14.04 4.44 -3.93
C VAL A 107 14.51 3.08 -4.39
N ASP A 108 15.78 2.97 -4.76
CA ASP A 108 16.41 1.69 -5.03
C ASP A 108 16.78 1.01 -3.70
N VAL A 109 16.08 -0.09 -3.39
CA VAL A 109 16.32 -0.89 -2.19
C VAL A 109 16.88 -2.27 -2.50
N GLY A 110 16.93 -2.65 -3.79
CA GLY A 110 17.46 -3.97 -4.15
C GLY A 110 17.42 -4.30 -5.64
N VAL A 111 17.45 -3.33 -6.53
CA VAL A 111 17.51 -3.59 -7.98
C VAL A 111 18.85 -4.20 -8.37
N ASP A 112 18.84 -5.26 -9.17
CA ASP A 112 20.07 -5.93 -9.68
C ASP A 112 20.66 -5.15 -10.86
N HIS A 113 20.91 -3.87 -10.61
CA HIS A 113 21.52 -2.94 -11.57
C HIS A 113 22.29 -1.85 -10.81
N GLU A 114 23.37 -1.34 -11.41
CA GLU A 114 24.11 -0.19 -10.88
C GLU A 114 23.58 1.11 -11.52
N PHE A 115 22.92 1.91 -10.70
CA PHE A 115 22.52 3.26 -11.11
C PHE A 115 23.61 4.28 -10.82
N PRO A 116 23.74 5.34 -11.63
CA PRO A 116 24.65 6.44 -11.32
C PRO A 116 24.32 7.06 -9.95
N LEU A 117 25.35 7.32 -9.14
CA LEU A 117 25.19 7.95 -7.81
C LEU A 117 24.91 9.45 -7.90
N GLU A 118 25.36 10.10 -9.00
CA GLU A 118 25.26 11.54 -9.20
C GLU A 118 24.35 11.87 -10.40
N GLY A 119 23.75 13.05 -10.37
CA GLY A 119 22.93 13.56 -11.48
C GLY A 119 21.56 12.88 -11.64
N THR A 120 21.09 12.17 -10.63
CA THR A 120 19.80 11.48 -10.65
C THR A 120 18.99 11.80 -9.39
N ALA A 121 17.65 11.79 -9.52
CA ALA A 121 16.73 11.94 -8.39
C ALA A 121 16.47 10.59 -7.66
N LEU A 122 17.19 9.53 -8.00
CA LEU A 122 17.08 8.23 -7.36
C LEU A 122 17.65 8.27 -5.94
N ILE A 123 16.88 7.78 -4.98
CA ILE A 123 17.33 7.61 -3.60
C ILE A 123 17.98 6.22 -3.48
N HIS A 124 19.28 6.20 -3.18
CA HIS A 124 20.06 4.97 -3.07
C HIS A 124 20.00 4.42 -1.64
N ARG A 125 19.29 3.32 -1.46
CA ARG A 125 19.15 2.58 -0.18
C ARG A 125 19.34 1.07 -0.38
N LYS A 126 20.03 0.67 -1.44
CA LYS A 126 20.23 -0.73 -1.83
C LYS A 126 20.74 -1.59 -0.66
N ILE A 127 20.00 -2.66 -0.37
CA ILE A 127 20.35 -3.68 0.63
C ILE A 127 21.29 -4.70 0.00
N ARG A 128 20.84 -5.28 -1.12
CA ARG A 128 21.55 -6.24 -1.95
C ARG A 128 21.02 -6.17 -3.38
N ARG A 129 21.69 -6.76 -4.34
CA ARG A 129 21.20 -6.95 -5.72
C ARG A 129 20.23 -8.12 -5.79
N GLY A 130 18.94 -7.86 -5.67
CA GLY A 130 17.86 -8.83 -5.63
C GLY A 130 17.87 -9.73 -4.39
N THR A 131 16.72 -10.34 -4.06
CA THR A 131 16.63 -11.38 -3.02
C THR A 131 17.22 -12.70 -3.53
N ARG A 132 17.36 -13.68 -2.63
CA ARG A 132 17.58 -15.07 -3.01
C ARG A 132 16.27 -15.69 -3.53
N SER A 133 16.37 -16.80 -4.29
CA SER A 133 15.19 -17.56 -4.67
C SER A 133 14.66 -18.36 -3.48
N PHE A 134 13.48 -18.01 -3.02
CA PHE A 134 12.83 -18.72 -1.91
C PHE A 134 12.38 -20.15 -2.27
N LEU A 135 12.57 -20.58 -3.50
CA LEU A 135 12.45 -21.99 -3.87
C LEU A 135 13.53 -22.84 -3.22
N HIS A 136 14.73 -22.27 -3.00
CA HIS A 136 15.92 -22.99 -2.54
C HIS A 136 16.35 -22.62 -1.13
N GLU A 137 16.20 -21.36 -0.74
CA GLU A 137 16.61 -20.83 0.55
C GLU A 137 15.78 -19.59 0.95
N SER A 138 15.97 -19.07 2.15
CA SER A 138 15.29 -17.83 2.58
C SER A 138 15.64 -16.67 1.65
N ALA A 139 14.63 -15.91 1.22
CA ALA A 139 14.82 -14.74 0.37
C ALA A 139 15.77 -13.70 0.99
N MET A 140 15.70 -13.55 2.32
CA MET A 140 16.47 -12.56 3.09
C MET A 140 17.07 -13.16 4.36
N THR A 141 18.14 -12.56 4.87
CA THR A 141 18.63 -12.78 6.24
C THR A 141 17.85 -11.92 7.25
N GLU A 142 18.05 -12.13 8.54
CA GLU A 142 17.45 -11.28 9.60
C GLU A 142 17.95 -9.85 9.52
N GLU A 143 19.24 -9.66 9.29
CA GLU A 143 19.87 -8.33 9.15
C GLU A 143 19.33 -7.58 7.90
N GLU A 144 19.08 -8.32 6.81
CA GLU A 144 18.49 -7.73 5.60
C GLU A 144 17.03 -7.29 5.85
N VAL A 145 16.25 -8.06 6.62
CA VAL A 145 14.90 -7.68 7.04
C VAL A 145 14.93 -6.43 7.94
N ASP A 146 15.77 -6.42 8.97
CA ASP A 146 15.89 -5.29 9.88
C ASP A 146 16.29 -4.01 9.13
N ARG A 147 17.21 -4.14 8.18
CA ARG A 147 17.61 -3.03 7.31
C ARG A 147 16.46 -2.56 6.41
N ALA A 148 15.68 -3.48 5.83
CA ALA A 148 14.55 -3.14 4.98
C ALA A 148 13.46 -2.39 5.79
N ILE A 149 13.07 -2.90 6.95
CA ILE A 149 12.12 -2.21 7.85
C ILE A 149 12.64 -0.82 8.21
N SER A 150 13.92 -0.69 8.58
CA SER A 150 14.53 0.60 8.93
C SER A 150 14.50 1.60 7.77
N ILE A 151 14.72 1.17 6.52
CA ILE A 151 14.60 2.05 5.35
C ILE A 151 13.17 2.60 5.21
N GLY A 152 12.15 1.76 5.41
CA GLY A 152 10.75 2.18 5.39
C GLY A 152 10.46 3.22 6.48
N VAL A 153 10.92 2.96 7.71
CA VAL A 153 10.79 3.86 8.86
C VAL A 153 11.43 5.22 8.56
N VAL A 154 12.68 5.24 8.13
CA VAL A 154 13.41 6.48 7.80
C VAL A 154 12.73 7.26 6.69
N SER A 155 12.23 6.58 5.64
CA SER A 155 11.53 7.24 4.54
C SER A 155 10.28 7.99 5.03
N VAL A 156 9.53 7.40 5.95
CA VAL A 156 8.34 8.02 6.55
C VAL A 156 8.71 9.15 7.50
N ASP A 157 9.72 8.98 8.35
CA ASP A 157 10.16 10.04 9.26
C ASP A 157 10.66 11.27 8.48
N GLU A 158 11.48 11.07 7.44
CA GLU A 158 11.91 12.15 6.55
C GLU A 158 10.72 12.88 5.88
N ALA A 159 9.67 12.15 5.47
CA ALA A 159 8.45 12.75 4.91
C ALA A 159 7.69 13.58 5.96
N ILE A 160 7.55 13.06 7.19
CA ILE A 160 6.89 13.76 8.29
C ILE A 160 7.67 15.02 8.70
N ASP A 161 9.00 14.98 8.70
CA ASP A 161 9.85 16.14 8.97
C ASP A 161 9.67 17.24 7.91
N ARG A 162 9.32 16.87 6.67
CA ARG A 162 8.88 17.83 5.62
C ARG A 162 7.43 18.29 5.76
N GLY A 163 6.70 17.80 6.77
CA GLY A 163 5.32 18.17 7.06
C GLY A 163 4.26 17.34 6.37
N CYS A 164 4.62 16.18 5.79
CA CYS A 164 3.70 15.30 5.06
C CYS A 164 2.47 14.91 5.91
N LYS A 165 1.29 14.98 5.30
CA LYS A 165 -0.01 14.64 5.92
C LYS A 165 -0.70 13.43 5.30
N LEU A 166 -0.29 13.04 4.09
CA LEU A 166 -0.79 11.86 3.39
C LEU A 166 0.36 11.17 2.69
N LEU A 167 0.52 9.89 2.95
CA LEU A 167 1.47 9.03 2.28
C LEU A 167 0.77 8.14 1.25
N SER A 168 1.50 7.73 0.25
CA SER A 168 1.12 6.68 -0.69
C SER A 168 2.35 5.86 -1.04
N PHE A 169 2.17 4.56 -1.24
CA PHE A 169 3.25 3.64 -1.55
C PHE A 169 2.98 2.92 -2.86
N GLY A 170 4.01 2.76 -3.65
CA GLY A 170 4.06 1.96 -4.84
C GLY A 170 5.33 1.10 -4.86
N GLU A 171 5.41 0.24 -5.82
CA GLU A 171 6.50 -0.72 -5.94
C GLU A 171 6.96 -0.87 -7.40
N MET A 172 8.16 -1.37 -7.56
CA MET A 172 8.66 -1.89 -8.83
C MET A 172 9.59 -3.09 -8.57
N GLY A 173 9.10 -4.29 -8.93
CA GLY A 173 9.88 -5.52 -8.77
C GLY A 173 9.30 -6.66 -9.60
N ILE A 174 10.02 -7.09 -10.64
CA ILE A 174 9.56 -8.23 -11.45
C ILE A 174 9.49 -9.49 -10.59
N ALA A 175 8.37 -10.23 -10.70
CA ALA A 175 8.01 -11.43 -9.94
C ALA A 175 7.48 -11.21 -8.51
N ASN A 176 7.32 -9.98 -8.01
CA ASN A 176 6.83 -9.70 -6.67
C ASN A 176 5.39 -10.18 -6.40
N THR A 177 4.57 -10.40 -7.44
CA THR A 177 3.26 -11.05 -7.28
C THR A 177 3.37 -12.50 -6.78
N SER A 178 4.54 -13.13 -6.88
CA SER A 178 4.80 -14.45 -6.29
C SER A 178 4.95 -14.37 -4.78
N THR A 179 5.69 -13.39 -4.27
CA THR A 179 5.75 -13.04 -2.84
C THR A 179 4.36 -12.70 -2.30
N SER A 180 3.62 -11.84 -3.00
CA SER A 180 2.25 -11.45 -2.61
C SER A 180 1.32 -12.64 -2.49
N ALA A 181 1.38 -13.59 -3.43
CA ALA A 181 0.58 -14.81 -3.40
C ALA A 181 0.92 -15.71 -2.22
N LEU A 182 2.21 -15.85 -1.87
CA LEU A 182 2.64 -16.66 -0.73
C LEU A 182 2.32 -15.99 0.61
N TRP A 183 2.47 -14.68 0.73
CA TRP A 183 2.00 -13.95 1.92
C TRP A 183 0.48 -14.09 2.10
N MET A 184 -0.28 -13.98 1.01
CA MET A 184 -1.71 -14.21 1.06
C MET A 184 -2.04 -15.64 1.48
N TYR A 185 -1.38 -16.65 0.92
CA TYR A 185 -1.57 -18.05 1.27
C TYR A 185 -1.30 -18.34 2.76
N TYR A 186 -0.16 -17.89 3.29
CA TYR A 186 0.23 -18.20 4.68
C TYR A 186 -0.50 -17.37 5.73
N LEU A 187 -1.01 -16.20 5.39
CA LEU A 187 -1.66 -15.28 6.33
C LEU A 187 -3.19 -15.28 6.23
N THR A 188 -3.74 -16.12 5.36
CA THR A 188 -5.19 -16.31 5.20
C THR A 188 -5.51 -17.80 5.09
N ASP A 189 -6.79 -18.17 5.14
CA ASP A 189 -7.23 -19.56 4.91
C ASP A 189 -7.49 -19.88 3.42
N LEU A 190 -6.98 -19.06 2.50
CA LEU A 190 -7.22 -19.22 1.07
C LEU A 190 -6.26 -20.23 0.45
N PRO A 191 -6.75 -21.14 -0.43
CA PRO A 191 -5.89 -22.07 -1.14
C PRO A 191 -4.93 -21.33 -2.08
N LEU A 192 -3.75 -21.88 -2.32
CA LEU A 192 -2.70 -21.25 -3.12
C LEU A 192 -3.17 -20.91 -4.53
N GLU A 193 -4.02 -21.75 -5.13
CA GLU A 193 -4.63 -21.57 -6.45
C GLU A 193 -5.45 -20.28 -6.55
N GLU A 194 -6.01 -19.83 -5.44
CA GLU A 194 -6.80 -18.60 -5.35
C GLU A 194 -5.94 -17.36 -5.09
N CYS A 195 -4.70 -17.56 -4.66
CA CYS A 195 -3.74 -16.49 -4.39
C CYS A 195 -2.89 -16.15 -5.63
N VAL A 196 -2.66 -17.14 -6.51
CA VAL A 196 -1.78 -16.98 -7.68
C VAL A 196 -2.53 -16.36 -8.86
N GLY A 197 -1.99 -15.27 -9.42
CA GLY A 197 -2.51 -14.56 -10.57
C GLY A 197 -1.53 -14.49 -11.74
N ARG A 198 -1.96 -13.80 -12.82
CA ARG A 198 -1.21 -13.64 -14.07
C ARG A 198 0.00 -12.71 -13.95
N GLY A 199 0.09 -11.91 -12.89
CA GLY A 199 1.13 -10.90 -12.73
C GLY A 199 1.22 -9.99 -13.96
N SER A 200 2.41 -9.84 -14.53
CA SER A 200 2.68 -9.00 -15.72
C SER A 200 2.07 -9.52 -17.04
N GLY A 201 1.17 -10.52 -16.99
CA GLY A 201 0.43 -11.01 -18.16
C GLY A 201 0.83 -12.39 -18.62
N LEU A 202 1.12 -13.32 -17.71
CA LEU A 202 1.25 -14.75 -18.01
C LEU A 202 -0.03 -15.27 -18.68
N ASP A 203 0.13 -16.16 -19.65
CA ASP A 203 -0.93 -17.00 -20.19
C ASP A 203 -1.30 -18.13 -19.21
N ASP A 204 -2.25 -18.98 -19.60
CA ASP A 204 -2.72 -20.05 -18.71
C ASP A 204 -1.63 -21.08 -18.38
N GLU A 205 -0.74 -21.39 -19.32
CA GLU A 205 0.41 -22.29 -19.12
C GLU A 205 1.41 -21.67 -18.14
N GLY A 206 1.74 -20.39 -18.31
CA GLY A 206 2.61 -19.63 -17.40
C GLY A 206 2.05 -19.53 -15.98
N VAL A 207 0.72 -19.38 -15.83
CA VAL A 207 0.06 -19.40 -14.50
C VAL A 207 0.18 -20.77 -13.86
N GLN A 208 -0.02 -21.87 -14.61
CA GLN A 208 0.14 -23.24 -14.10
C GLN A 208 1.60 -23.52 -13.69
N HIS A 209 2.56 -23.07 -14.50
CA HIS A 209 3.98 -23.17 -14.16
C HIS A 209 4.28 -22.40 -12.87
N LYS A 210 3.87 -21.14 -12.78
CA LYS A 210 4.03 -20.31 -11.55
C LYS A 210 3.42 -21.00 -10.34
N LEU A 211 2.20 -21.53 -10.46
CA LEU A 211 1.54 -22.26 -9.37
C LEU A 211 2.33 -23.47 -8.93
N ALA A 212 2.89 -24.26 -9.88
CA ALA A 212 3.71 -25.43 -9.57
C ALA A 212 4.99 -25.06 -8.82
N ILE A 213 5.69 -24.00 -9.24
CA ILE A 213 6.90 -23.46 -8.56
C ILE A 213 6.55 -22.99 -7.16
N LEU A 214 5.47 -22.20 -6.97
CA LEU A 214 5.08 -21.71 -5.64
C LEU A 214 4.63 -22.85 -4.72
N ARG A 215 3.95 -23.88 -5.24
CA ARG A 215 3.61 -25.08 -4.47
C ARG A 215 4.88 -25.82 -4.01
N GLN A 216 5.87 -25.98 -4.89
CA GLN A 216 7.15 -26.56 -4.54
C GLN A 216 7.88 -25.72 -3.47
N ALA A 217 7.81 -24.39 -3.54
CA ALA A 217 8.39 -23.52 -2.50
C ALA A 217 7.69 -23.70 -1.15
N VAL A 218 6.36 -23.86 -1.13
CA VAL A 218 5.60 -24.21 0.08
C VAL A 218 6.01 -25.59 0.60
N ASP A 219 6.12 -26.58 -0.29
CA ASP A 219 6.52 -27.94 0.09
C ASP A 219 7.98 -28.04 0.58
N ASN A 220 8.85 -27.13 0.16
CA ASN A 220 10.24 -27.06 0.62
C ASN A 220 10.40 -26.33 1.96
N TYR A 221 9.46 -25.46 2.31
CA TYR A 221 9.53 -24.68 3.54
C TYR A 221 9.40 -25.55 4.77
N ARG A 222 10.30 -25.36 5.75
CA ARG A 222 10.35 -26.13 7.03
C ARG A 222 10.42 -25.22 8.25
N GLY A 223 10.25 -23.91 8.04
CA GLY A 223 10.28 -22.94 9.13
C GLY A 223 8.95 -22.79 9.87
N PRO A 224 8.90 -21.91 10.88
CA PRO A 224 7.67 -21.57 11.59
C PRO A 224 6.68 -20.84 10.68
N VAL A 225 5.38 -21.05 10.91
CA VAL A 225 4.31 -20.35 10.18
C VAL A 225 3.83 -19.16 11.03
N ASP A 226 4.74 -18.23 11.30
CA ASP A 226 4.43 -16.92 11.88
C ASP A 226 4.78 -15.80 10.90
N ALA A 227 4.25 -14.60 11.14
CA ALA A 227 4.36 -13.49 10.23
C ALA A 227 5.82 -13.07 9.93
N GLU A 228 6.69 -13.07 10.94
CA GLU A 228 8.09 -12.68 10.79
C GLU A 228 8.88 -13.70 9.96
N ALA A 229 8.67 -14.99 10.21
CA ALA A 229 9.34 -16.06 9.48
C ALA A 229 8.87 -16.08 8.01
N ILE A 230 7.58 -15.91 7.73
CA ILE A 230 7.01 -15.84 6.38
C ILE A 230 7.48 -14.59 5.64
N LEU A 231 7.51 -13.42 6.31
CA LEU A 231 8.05 -12.18 5.77
C LEU A 231 9.50 -12.35 5.32
N ARG A 232 10.35 -12.95 6.15
CA ARG A 232 11.77 -13.16 5.86
C ARG A 232 11.99 -14.17 4.76
N TYR A 233 11.30 -15.32 4.81
CA TYR A 233 11.56 -16.42 3.89
C TYR A 233 11.05 -16.13 2.48
N PHE A 234 9.85 -15.58 2.34
CA PHE A 234 9.18 -15.34 1.06
C PHE A 234 9.13 -13.87 0.64
N GLY A 235 9.82 -12.97 1.33
CA GLY A 235 9.73 -11.54 1.11
C GLY A 235 10.47 -11.03 -0.13
N GLY A 236 10.23 -9.75 -0.42
CA GLY A 236 10.97 -8.92 -1.36
C GLY A 236 11.40 -7.64 -0.67
N TYR A 237 12.56 -7.08 -1.00
CA TYR A 237 13.09 -5.92 -0.29
C TYR A 237 12.11 -4.72 -0.35
N GLU A 238 11.57 -4.40 -1.53
CA GLU A 238 10.63 -3.30 -1.70
C GLU A 238 9.33 -3.51 -0.91
N MET A 239 8.88 -4.76 -0.81
CA MET A 239 7.68 -5.11 -0.07
C MET A 239 7.90 -5.02 1.44
N VAL A 240 9.05 -5.48 1.95
CA VAL A 240 9.40 -5.41 3.38
C VAL A 240 9.67 -3.96 3.80
N VAL A 241 10.31 -3.16 2.95
CA VAL A 241 10.44 -1.70 3.14
C VAL A 241 9.06 -1.05 3.25
N THR A 242 8.13 -1.43 2.37
CA THR A 242 6.75 -0.92 2.41
C THR A 242 6.03 -1.32 3.69
N VAL A 243 6.21 -2.56 4.19
CA VAL A 243 5.67 -2.97 5.50
C VAL A 243 6.18 -2.06 6.61
N GLY A 244 7.50 -1.81 6.67
CA GLY A 244 8.10 -0.89 7.63
C GLY A 244 7.55 0.53 7.52
N ALA A 245 7.36 1.03 6.28
CA ALA A 245 6.78 2.34 6.02
C ALA A 245 5.32 2.44 6.48
N MET A 246 4.48 1.43 6.21
CA MET A 246 3.09 1.39 6.66
C MET A 246 2.99 1.35 8.19
N LEU A 247 3.81 0.54 8.85
CA LEU A 247 3.87 0.45 10.31
C LEU A 247 4.27 1.80 10.92
N ARG A 248 5.30 2.46 10.37
CA ARG A 248 5.74 3.78 10.86
C ARG A 248 4.73 4.88 10.60
N ALA A 249 4.07 4.88 9.44
CA ALA A 249 2.99 5.81 9.14
C ALA A 249 1.84 5.71 10.17
N ALA A 250 1.44 4.48 10.51
CA ALA A 250 0.40 4.23 11.51
C ALA A 250 0.85 4.67 12.92
N GLU A 251 2.06 4.32 13.34
CA GLU A 251 2.63 4.75 14.63
C GLU A 251 2.68 6.28 14.77
N ARG A 252 2.97 6.98 13.66
CA ARG A 252 3.01 8.45 13.60
C ARG A 252 1.65 9.08 13.30
N ARG A 253 0.58 8.29 13.27
CA ARG A 253 -0.80 8.72 12.97
C ARG A 253 -0.91 9.49 11.65
N VAL A 254 -0.23 9.02 10.61
CA VAL A 254 -0.33 9.57 9.25
C VAL A 254 -1.11 8.62 8.37
N ALA A 255 -2.13 9.15 7.69
CA ALA A 255 -2.93 8.40 6.72
C ALA A 255 -2.10 7.96 5.52
N PHE A 256 -2.38 6.77 5.00
CA PHE A 256 -1.76 6.32 3.75
C PHE A 256 -2.76 5.64 2.81
N LEU A 257 -2.55 5.87 1.51
CA LEU A 257 -3.29 5.22 0.43
C LEU A 257 -2.64 3.87 0.07
N VAL A 258 -3.49 2.86 -0.05
CA VAL A 258 -3.10 1.49 -0.47
C VAL A 258 -3.47 1.30 -1.93
N ASP A 259 -2.51 0.88 -2.74
CA ASP A 259 -2.70 0.63 -4.18
C ASP A 259 -3.38 -0.73 -4.45
N GLY A 260 -2.84 -1.48 -5.38
CA GLY A 260 -3.37 -2.75 -5.86
C GLY A 260 -2.98 -3.97 -5.01
N PHE A 261 -2.92 -5.14 -5.67
CA PHE A 261 -2.71 -6.43 -5.03
C PHE A 261 -1.45 -6.50 -4.18
N ILE A 262 -0.31 -6.02 -4.70
CA ILE A 262 1.00 -6.11 -4.02
C ILE A 262 1.00 -5.25 -2.75
N MET A 263 0.53 -4.00 -2.84
CA MET A 263 0.46 -3.11 -1.67
C MET A 263 -0.57 -3.58 -0.64
N THR A 264 -1.66 -4.22 -1.09
CA THR A 264 -2.64 -4.85 -0.19
C THR A 264 -2.04 -6.09 0.50
N ALA A 265 -1.16 -6.85 -0.17
CA ALA A 265 -0.40 -7.94 0.46
C ALA A 265 0.62 -7.41 1.48
N CYS A 266 1.26 -6.26 1.22
CA CYS A 266 2.10 -5.58 2.21
C CYS A 266 1.29 -5.16 3.45
N LEU A 267 0.09 -4.61 3.25
CA LEU A 267 -0.80 -4.27 4.36
C LEU A 267 -1.30 -5.51 5.12
N LEU A 268 -1.58 -6.63 4.44
CA LEU A 268 -1.90 -7.90 5.09
C LEU A 268 -0.77 -8.35 6.02
N MET A 269 0.49 -8.28 5.55
CA MET A 269 1.66 -8.61 6.35
C MET A 269 1.82 -7.64 7.54
N ALA A 270 1.69 -6.34 7.29
CA ALA A 270 1.74 -5.33 8.35
C ALA A 270 0.66 -5.56 9.41
N ARG A 271 -0.56 -5.94 9.00
CA ARG A 271 -1.68 -6.30 9.90
C ARG A 271 -1.40 -7.57 10.71
N ALA A 272 -0.75 -8.56 10.09
CA ALA A 272 -0.40 -9.79 10.82
C ALA A 272 0.61 -9.52 11.93
N LEU A 273 1.49 -8.54 11.75
CA LEU A 273 2.45 -8.07 12.75
C LEU A 273 1.79 -7.13 13.78
N TYR A 274 1.05 -6.11 13.31
CA TYR A 274 0.42 -5.07 14.13
C TYR A 274 -1.00 -4.77 13.62
N PRO A 275 -2.04 -5.40 14.19
CA PRO A 275 -3.41 -5.35 13.64
C PRO A 275 -3.99 -3.93 13.45
N ALA A 276 -3.65 -3.00 14.33
CA ALA A 276 -4.17 -1.63 14.30
C ALA A 276 -3.68 -0.79 13.09
N VAL A 277 -2.70 -1.26 12.30
CA VAL A 277 -2.20 -0.56 11.11
C VAL A 277 -3.29 -0.29 10.08
N THR A 278 -4.31 -1.15 10.01
CA THR A 278 -5.43 -1.01 9.05
C THR A 278 -6.31 0.20 9.30
N ASP A 279 -6.32 0.76 10.50
CA ASP A 279 -7.09 1.97 10.84
C ASP A 279 -6.57 3.20 10.09
N TYR A 280 -5.31 3.20 9.72
CA TYR A 280 -4.61 4.28 9.03
C TYR A 280 -4.60 4.13 7.51
N ALA A 281 -5.06 2.99 6.98
CA ALA A 281 -5.05 2.64 5.58
C ALA A 281 -6.33 3.05 4.85
N PHE A 282 -6.21 3.71 3.69
CA PHE A 282 -7.31 4.02 2.78
C PHE A 282 -7.10 3.24 1.47
N TYR A 283 -7.99 2.31 1.17
CA TYR A 283 -7.90 1.44 0.00
C TYR A 283 -8.25 2.22 -1.27
N GLY A 284 -7.26 2.48 -2.13
CA GLY A 284 -7.42 3.30 -3.32
C GLY A 284 -8.33 2.66 -4.36
N HIS A 285 -8.01 1.43 -4.77
CA HIS A 285 -8.81 0.78 -5.80
C HIS A 285 -8.89 -0.75 -5.63
N ALA A 286 -9.92 -1.36 -6.23
CA ALA A 286 -9.92 -2.77 -6.53
C ALA A 286 -9.24 -2.99 -7.89
N GLY A 287 -8.01 -3.51 -7.87
CA GLY A 287 -7.27 -3.88 -9.08
C GLY A 287 -7.82 -5.17 -9.71
N ASP A 288 -7.43 -5.41 -10.96
CA ASP A 288 -7.90 -6.53 -11.78
C ASP A 288 -7.06 -7.83 -11.60
N GLU A 289 -6.19 -7.89 -10.60
CA GLU A 289 -5.44 -9.11 -10.24
C GLU A 289 -6.37 -10.11 -9.54
N ALA A 290 -6.29 -11.40 -9.94
CA ALA A 290 -7.23 -12.44 -9.50
C ALA A 290 -7.34 -12.60 -7.98
N GLY A 291 -6.23 -12.52 -7.24
CA GLY A 291 -6.19 -12.62 -5.78
C GLY A 291 -6.70 -11.37 -5.06
N HIS A 292 -6.67 -10.20 -5.70
CA HIS A 292 -6.91 -8.92 -5.03
C HIS A 292 -8.32 -8.80 -4.46
N ALA A 293 -9.35 -9.17 -5.22
CA ALA A 293 -10.74 -9.11 -4.75
C ALA A 293 -11.00 -10.01 -3.52
N ARG A 294 -10.29 -11.15 -3.43
CA ARG A 294 -10.37 -12.06 -2.28
C ARG A 294 -9.66 -11.46 -1.07
N LEU A 295 -8.48 -10.91 -1.29
CA LEU A 295 -7.68 -10.28 -0.25
C LEU A 295 -8.41 -9.05 0.35
N LEU A 296 -9.00 -8.19 -0.49
CA LEU A 296 -9.83 -7.07 -0.03
C LEU A 296 -11.01 -7.56 0.82
N ARG A 297 -11.67 -8.65 0.41
CA ARG A 297 -12.77 -9.24 1.18
C ARG A 297 -12.31 -9.80 2.52
N TYR A 298 -11.17 -10.49 2.57
CA TYR A 298 -10.57 -11.00 3.81
C TYR A 298 -10.24 -9.87 4.78
N LEU A 299 -9.74 -8.74 4.28
CA LEU A 299 -9.43 -7.56 5.08
C LEU A 299 -10.67 -6.74 5.48
N GLY A 300 -11.87 -7.08 4.98
CA GLY A 300 -13.06 -6.25 5.16
C GLY A 300 -12.94 -4.88 4.48
N ALA A 301 -12.13 -4.80 3.44
CA ALA A 301 -11.79 -3.55 2.77
C ALA A 301 -12.88 -3.09 1.79
N ASP A 302 -13.17 -1.79 1.79
CA ASP A 302 -14.04 -1.15 0.82
C ASP A 302 -13.25 -0.13 -0.02
N PRO A 303 -12.70 -0.53 -1.18
CA PRO A 303 -11.88 0.33 -2.01
C PRO A 303 -12.69 1.50 -2.61
N ILE A 304 -12.00 2.65 -2.77
CA ILE A 304 -12.61 3.89 -3.28
C ILE A 304 -13.01 3.72 -4.75
N LEU A 305 -12.15 3.11 -5.58
CA LEU A 305 -12.35 3.00 -7.02
C LEU A 305 -12.38 1.54 -7.50
N ARG A 306 -13.03 1.34 -8.66
CA ARG A 306 -13.02 0.09 -9.44
C ARG A 306 -12.85 0.45 -10.91
N LEU A 307 -11.61 0.51 -11.39
CA LEU A 307 -11.26 0.98 -12.74
C LEU A 307 -10.64 -0.10 -13.63
N GLY A 308 -10.53 -1.36 -13.14
CA GLY A 308 -9.88 -2.45 -13.87
C GLY A 308 -8.37 -2.24 -14.05
N MET A 309 -7.72 -1.44 -13.19
CA MET A 309 -6.29 -1.16 -13.25
C MET A 309 -5.47 -2.33 -12.70
N ARG A 310 -4.28 -2.56 -13.29
CA ARG A 310 -3.32 -3.58 -12.87
C ARG A 310 -1.87 -3.21 -13.22
N LEU A 311 -1.55 -1.91 -13.19
CA LEU A 311 -0.21 -1.44 -13.54
C LEU A 311 0.78 -1.58 -12.37
N GLY A 312 0.36 -1.28 -11.14
CA GLY A 312 1.26 -1.11 -9.99
C GLY A 312 1.76 0.33 -9.88
N GLU A 313 2.97 0.52 -9.38
CA GLU A 313 3.64 1.81 -9.17
C GLU A 313 2.93 2.72 -8.14
N GLY A 314 1.80 2.31 -7.56
CA GLY A 314 0.92 3.15 -6.71
C GLY A 314 -0.13 3.94 -7.50
N THR A 315 -0.31 3.64 -8.79
CA THR A 315 -1.16 4.43 -9.70
C THR A 315 -2.63 4.43 -9.29
N GLY A 316 -3.18 3.32 -8.86
CA GLY A 316 -4.58 3.24 -8.41
C GLY A 316 -4.82 3.99 -7.11
N ALA A 317 -3.83 4.02 -6.21
CA ALA A 317 -3.88 4.81 -4.99
C ALA A 317 -3.97 6.31 -5.30
N ILE A 318 -3.10 6.82 -6.19
CA ILE A 318 -3.12 8.24 -6.55
C ILE A 318 -4.39 8.62 -7.34
N CYS A 319 -4.91 7.72 -8.19
CA CYS A 319 -6.21 7.93 -8.84
C CYS A 319 -7.36 8.10 -7.85
N ALA A 320 -7.30 7.49 -6.67
CA ALA A 320 -8.33 7.59 -5.63
C ALA A 320 -8.22 8.87 -4.78
N PHE A 321 -7.06 9.53 -4.79
CA PHE A 321 -6.80 10.73 -3.99
C PHE A 321 -7.87 11.81 -4.13
N PRO A 322 -8.37 12.21 -5.33
CA PRO A 322 -9.38 13.25 -5.45
C PRO A 322 -10.67 12.99 -4.67
N ILE A 323 -11.04 11.71 -4.51
CA ILE A 323 -12.22 11.33 -3.72
C ILE A 323 -11.92 11.48 -2.22
N LEU A 324 -10.73 11.08 -1.78
CA LEU A 324 -10.32 11.26 -0.39
C LEU A 324 -10.16 12.76 -0.04
N ASP A 325 -9.62 13.57 -0.95
CA ASP A 325 -9.54 15.04 -0.81
C ASP A 325 -10.93 15.66 -0.74
N SER A 326 -11.86 15.21 -1.59
CA SER A 326 -13.25 15.65 -1.52
C SER A 326 -13.91 15.34 -0.19
N ALA A 327 -13.60 14.20 0.43
CA ALA A 327 -14.10 13.84 1.76
C ALA A 327 -13.57 14.79 2.85
N ALA A 328 -12.27 15.09 2.83
CA ALA A 328 -11.67 16.05 3.75
C ALA A 328 -12.28 17.46 3.57
N ARG A 329 -12.39 17.92 2.33
CA ARG A 329 -12.96 19.24 2.00
C ARG A 329 -14.44 19.34 2.30
N MET A 330 -15.21 18.28 2.11
CA MET A 330 -16.62 18.23 2.52
C MET A 330 -16.77 18.60 4.00
N LEU A 331 -15.94 18.02 4.86
CA LEU A 331 -15.95 18.28 6.29
C LEU A 331 -15.54 19.72 6.64
N CYS A 332 -14.58 20.28 5.91
CA CYS A 332 -14.02 21.60 6.17
C CYS A 332 -14.85 22.75 5.57
N GLU A 333 -15.47 22.55 4.39
CA GLU A 333 -16.01 23.63 3.56
C GLU A 333 -17.55 23.68 3.52
N MET A 334 -18.25 22.57 3.79
CA MET A 334 -19.70 22.59 3.79
C MET A 334 -20.25 23.27 5.06
N ALA A 335 -21.28 24.11 4.88
CA ALA A 335 -21.96 24.79 5.97
C ALA A 335 -22.86 23.82 6.77
N SER A 336 -22.98 24.03 8.08
CA SER A 336 -23.95 23.33 8.91
C SER A 336 -25.36 23.93 8.74
N PHE A 337 -26.39 23.23 9.24
CA PHE A 337 -27.74 23.80 9.29
C PHE A 337 -27.79 25.15 10.03
N THR A 338 -26.98 25.31 11.09
CA THR A 338 -26.92 26.55 11.86
C THR A 338 -26.31 27.72 11.10
N THR A 339 -25.39 27.47 10.15
CA THR A 339 -24.64 28.51 9.41
C THR A 339 -25.13 28.74 7.99
N SER A 340 -25.87 27.78 7.40
CA SER A 340 -26.33 27.83 6.00
C SER A 340 -27.62 28.60 5.80
N GLY A 341 -28.41 28.83 6.85
CA GLY A 341 -29.78 29.34 6.76
C GLY A 341 -30.81 28.35 6.22
N VAL A 342 -30.41 27.10 5.98
CA VAL A 342 -31.33 26.00 5.61
C VAL A 342 -32.04 25.51 6.86
N THR A 343 -33.35 25.29 6.74
CA THR A 343 -34.16 24.74 7.85
C THR A 343 -33.66 23.33 8.20
N ASP A 344 -33.35 23.13 9.47
CA ASP A 344 -32.96 21.79 9.95
C ASP A 344 -34.24 20.92 10.05
N TYR A 345 -34.40 20.04 9.08
CA TYR A 345 -35.48 19.05 9.01
C TYR A 345 -34.99 17.65 9.46
N VAL A 346 -33.74 17.52 9.81
CA VAL A 346 -33.09 16.25 10.23
C VAL A 346 -33.25 16.05 11.73
N SER A 347 -32.96 17.10 12.52
CA SER A 347 -33.05 17.09 13.99
C SER A 347 -34.46 17.39 14.52
N SER A 348 -35.37 17.84 13.66
CA SER A 348 -36.75 18.13 14.08
C SER A 348 -37.53 16.83 14.32
N PRO A 349 -38.07 16.58 15.53
CA PRO A 349 -38.93 15.44 15.74
C PRO A 349 -40.18 15.60 14.86
N LYS A 350 -40.56 14.52 14.15
CA LYS A 350 -41.86 14.46 13.42
C LYS A 350 -43.02 14.50 14.36
#